data_012660b08c8a72c6726517480c94fb6b
#
_entry.id   012660b08c8a72c6726517480c94fb6b
#
_cell.length_a   1.000
_cell.length_b   1.000
_cell.length_c   1.000
_cell.angle_alpha   90.00
_cell.angle_beta   90.00
_cell.angle_gamma   90.00
#
_symmetry.space_group_name_H-M   'P 1'
#
loop_
_entity.id
_entity.type
_entity.pdbx_description
1 polymer ?
#
loop_
_entity_poly.entity_id
_entity_poly.type
_entity_poly.pdbx_seq_one_letter_code
_entity_poly.pdbx_strand_id
1 'polypeptide(L)'
;MTAGTLAPAATHRWRSWRWAGLALVVIALVALASAWLTAPRPGGRLDPESTSSDGARALVTLLRDRGVDVVVTDTAAQALEATRDGSLLMVAQTDYTADPELLAPLTDAPGDLLLIEPVSKTREALAPKLRRAPASVLTGPPDCDLREANQAGTVSLGTTDAYAAVDDKTDLTSCYGGALVRYRDGGRTITVVGSADFMTNSTLLREGNAALAMNLAGAQPRLIWYAPQHPDGESSADATLSDLVPDQVGWIVWQAWLAVGLIALWKVRRMGPLVTEDLPVVVRASETVEGRGRLYRSRRARDRAADALRTATLQRLSPRLGLGVNAAPTAIISTIMARSSGQLTDPQALHNSLFGPAPGTDDDLVHLAHALDDIERQVAHT
;
A
#
# COMPACT_ATOMS: atom_id res chain seq x y z
N MET A 1 -13.86 24.21 -51.84
CA MET A 1 -14.48 24.47 -50.52
C MET A 1 -14.06 23.32 -49.67
N THR A 2 -13.07 23.53 -48.84
CA THR A 2 -12.36 22.55 -48.03
C THR A 2 -13.15 22.28 -46.74
N ALA A 3 -13.68 21.09 -46.60
CA ALA A 3 -14.31 20.63 -45.35
C ALA A 3 -13.20 20.19 -44.38
N GLY A 4 -13.08 20.94 -43.28
CA GLY A 4 -12.14 20.63 -42.22
C GLY A 4 -12.50 19.33 -41.50
N THR A 5 -11.60 18.38 -41.53
CA THR A 5 -11.65 17.15 -40.72
C THR A 5 -11.40 17.51 -39.28
N LEU A 6 -12.42 17.44 -38.47
CA LEU A 6 -12.30 17.51 -37.01
C LEU A 6 -11.63 16.21 -36.50
N ALA A 7 -10.31 16.25 -36.30
CA ALA A 7 -9.60 15.20 -35.60
C ALA A 7 -10.10 15.16 -34.14
N PRO A 8 -10.60 14.02 -33.62
CA PRO A 8 -11.01 13.95 -32.22
C PRO A 8 -9.78 13.90 -31.33
N ALA A 9 -9.54 15.06 -30.73
CA ALA A 9 -9.03 15.24 -29.39
C ALA A 9 -7.83 14.40 -28.91
N ALA A 10 -6.63 14.82 -29.29
CA ALA A 10 -5.39 14.55 -28.55
C ALA A 10 -5.49 14.99 -27.07
N THR A 11 -6.38 15.92 -26.74
CA THR A 11 -6.64 16.46 -25.39
C THR A 11 -7.20 15.45 -24.41
N HIS A 12 -7.98 14.46 -24.83
CA HIS A 12 -8.55 13.45 -23.92
C HIS A 12 -7.49 12.40 -23.51
N ARG A 13 -6.57 12.06 -24.38
CA ARG A 13 -5.44 11.15 -24.06
C ARG A 13 -4.49 11.81 -23.05
N TRP A 14 -4.16 13.07 -23.23
CA TRP A 14 -3.26 13.80 -22.32
C TRP A 14 -3.86 13.96 -20.91
N ARG A 15 -5.17 14.16 -20.81
CA ARG A 15 -5.88 14.26 -19.53
C ARG A 15 -5.85 12.92 -18.76
N SER A 16 -6.00 11.80 -19.46
CA SER A 16 -5.91 10.46 -18.81
C SER A 16 -4.48 10.10 -18.36
N TRP A 17 -3.46 10.56 -19.09
CA TRP A 17 -2.06 10.40 -18.69
C TRP A 17 -1.68 11.23 -17.47
N ARG A 18 -2.26 12.40 -17.33
CA ARG A 18 -2.08 13.25 -16.13
C ARG A 18 -2.65 12.58 -14.88
N TRP A 19 -3.82 11.95 -14.97
CA TRP A 19 -4.39 11.20 -13.85
C TRP A 19 -3.59 9.94 -13.51
N ALA A 20 -3.07 9.24 -14.49
CA ALA A 20 -2.18 8.09 -14.28
C ALA A 20 -0.85 8.54 -13.64
N GLY A 21 -0.28 9.65 -14.09
CA GLY A 21 0.92 10.24 -13.49
C GLY A 21 0.68 10.70 -12.05
N LEU A 22 -0.47 11.35 -11.77
CA LEU A 22 -0.83 11.78 -10.42
C LEU A 22 -1.04 10.59 -9.48
N ALA A 23 -1.67 9.53 -9.95
CA ALA A 23 -1.82 8.29 -9.16
C ALA A 23 -0.47 7.65 -8.83
N LEU A 24 0.46 7.64 -9.77
CA LEU A 24 1.81 7.10 -9.58
C LEU A 24 2.62 7.94 -8.58
N VAL A 25 2.50 9.26 -8.64
CA VAL A 25 3.12 10.18 -7.66
C VAL A 25 2.53 9.98 -6.28
N VAL A 26 1.20 9.83 -6.14
CA VAL A 26 0.56 9.57 -4.85
C VAL A 26 1.02 8.21 -4.28
N ILE A 27 1.08 7.16 -5.11
CA ILE A 27 1.58 5.85 -4.68
C ILE A 27 3.04 5.95 -4.22
N ALA A 28 3.89 6.66 -4.97
CA ALA A 28 5.29 6.87 -4.61
C ALA A 28 5.43 7.66 -3.29
N LEU A 29 4.63 8.71 -3.10
CA LEU A 29 4.62 9.49 -1.86
C LEU A 29 4.13 8.67 -0.66
N VAL A 30 3.09 7.85 -0.83
CA VAL A 30 2.60 6.95 0.22
C VAL A 30 3.65 5.88 0.53
N ALA A 31 4.32 5.31 -0.48
CA ALA A 31 5.40 4.35 -0.29
C ALA A 31 6.60 4.98 0.43
N LEU A 32 7.01 6.19 0.05
CA LEU A 32 8.09 6.91 0.72
C LEU A 32 7.73 7.28 2.18
N ALA A 33 6.52 7.78 2.40
CA ALA A 33 6.02 8.11 3.74
C ALA A 33 5.92 6.85 4.61
N SER A 34 5.44 5.74 4.06
CA SER A 34 5.38 4.46 4.76
C SER A 34 6.80 3.95 5.06
N ALA A 35 7.72 3.99 4.12
CA ALA A 35 9.11 3.60 4.33
C ALA A 35 9.79 4.47 5.41
N TRP A 36 9.50 5.77 5.43
CA TRP A 36 10.05 6.69 6.45
C TRP A 36 9.43 6.47 7.84
N LEU A 37 8.12 6.18 7.92
CA LEU A 37 7.41 5.90 9.17
C LEU A 37 7.72 4.51 9.74
N THR A 38 8.02 3.53 8.87
CA THR A 38 8.33 2.15 9.24
C THR A 38 9.81 1.84 9.15
N ALA A 39 10.67 2.84 8.79
CA ALA A 39 12.11 2.67 8.85
C ALA A 39 12.48 2.13 10.23
N PRO A 40 13.20 0.97 10.33
CA PRO A 40 13.68 0.47 11.59
C PRO A 40 14.45 1.63 12.22
N ARG A 41 13.99 2.09 13.39
CA ARG A 41 14.81 3.04 14.13
C ARG A 41 16.09 2.31 14.46
N PRO A 42 17.27 2.84 14.09
CA PRO A 42 18.51 2.20 14.44
C PRO A 42 18.50 1.99 15.96
N GLY A 43 18.69 0.77 16.38
CA GLY A 43 18.79 0.41 17.77
C GLY A 43 17.73 -0.57 18.26
N GLY A 44 18.17 -1.79 18.49
CA GLY A 44 17.43 -2.83 19.19
C GLY A 44 17.44 -2.63 20.70
N ARG A 45 17.07 -3.69 21.41
CA ARG A 45 17.06 -3.74 22.88
C ARG A 45 18.46 -3.54 23.44
N LEU A 46 18.58 -2.63 24.39
CA LEU A 46 19.85 -2.20 25.01
C LEU A 46 20.95 -1.72 24.04
N ASP A 47 20.56 -1.24 22.85
CA ASP A 47 21.51 -0.56 21.97
C ASP A 47 22.02 0.72 22.65
N PRO A 48 23.35 0.84 22.85
CA PRO A 48 23.96 1.95 23.56
C PRO A 48 23.86 3.30 22.86
N GLU A 49 23.56 3.31 21.55
CA GLU A 49 23.41 4.51 20.74
C GLU A 49 21.95 4.91 20.50
N SER A 50 21.01 4.01 20.79
CA SER A 50 19.61 4.21 20.52
C SER A 50 18.91 5.07 21.58
N THR A 51 18.13 6.05 21.09
CA THR A 51 17.21 6.85 21.89
C THR A 51 15.79 6.27 21.96
N SER A 52 15.57 5.11 21.35
CA SER A 52 14.27 4.41 21.42
C SER A 52 13.91 4.04 22.85
N SER A 53 12.64 3.67 23.11
CA SER A 53 12.18 3.20 24.43
C SER A 53 13.04 2.07 24.98
N ASP A 54 13.43 1.13 24.13
CA ASP A 54 14.17 -0.09 24.46
C ASP A 54 15.68 0.05 24.35
N GLY A 55 16.17 1.18 23.80
CA GLY A 55 17.59 1.53 23.75
C GLY A 55 18.16 1.88 25.14
N ALA A 56 19.47 2.05 25.23
CA ALA A 56 20.18 2.32 26.49
C ALA A 56 21.05 3.58 26.47
N ARG A 57 20.87 4.49 25.50
CA ARG A 57 21.72 5.69 25.37
C ARG A 57 21.74 6.56 26.62
N ALA A 58 20.59 6.67 27.31
CA ALA A 58 20.54 7.46 28.55
C ALA A 58 21.49 6.89 29.62
N LEU A 59 21.49 5.58 29.82
CA LEU A 59 22.39 4.92 30.77
C LEU A 59 23.87 5.07 30.36
N VAL A 60 24.19 4.85 29.09
CA VAL A 60 25.55 5.01 28.57
C VAL A 60 26.07 6.44 28.79
N THR A 61 25.21 7.45 28.55
CA THR A 61 25.56 8.84 28.80
C THR A 61 25.88 9.08 30.28
N LEU A 62 25.00 8.59 31.18
CA LEU A 62 25.22 8.72 32.62
C LEU A 62 26.49 8.02 33.12
N LEU A 63 26.85 6.86 32.55
CA LEU A 63 28.09 6.14 32.89
C LEU A 63 29.31 6.92 32.43
N ARG A 64 29.30 7.44 31.20
CA ARG A 64 30.39 8.28 30.67
C ARG A 64 30.57 9.58 31.46
N ASP A 65 29.46 10.23 31.85
CA ASP A 65 29.47 11.45 32.67
C ASP A 65 30.09 11.20 34.07
N ARG A 66 30.02 9.96 34.56
CA ARG A 66 30.68 9.53 35.80
C ARG A 66 32.09 8.99 35.62
N GLY A 67 32.63 9.07 34.41
CA GLY A 67 34.03 8.71 34.13
C GLY A 67 34.24 7.23 33.82
N VAL A 68 33.18 6.44 33.55
CA VAL A 68 33.33 5.07 33.10
C VAL A 68 33.70 5.10 31.60
N ASP A 69 34.77 4.37 31.25
CA ASP A 69 35.20 4.18 29.87
C ASP A 69 34.29 3.10 29.22
N VAL A 70 33.22 3.54 28.50
CA VAL A 70 32.29 2.62 27.84
C VAL A 70 32.72 2.34 26.41
N VAL A 71 33.20 1.12 26.18
CA VAL A 71 33.60 0.58 24.87
C VAL A 71 32.47 -0.26 24.34
N VAL A 72 31.86 0.17 23.23
CA VAL A 72 30.78 -0.56 22.54
C VAL A 72 31.40 -1.54 21.55
N THR A 73 30.87 -2.76 21.51
CA THR A 73 31.32 -3.82 20.62
C THR A 73 30.14 -4.58 20.03
N ASP A 74 30.21 -4.91 18.75
CA ASP A 74 29.15 -5.59 18.00
C ASP A 74 29.42 -7.09 17.79
N THR A 75 30.69 -7.53 17.97
CA THR A 75 31.08 -8.93 17.81
C THR A 75 31.77 -9.48 19.06
N ALA A 76 31.65 -10.79 19.29
CA ALA A 76 32.32 -11.46 20.40
C ALA A 76 33.86 -11.32 20.35
N ALA A 77 34.44 -11.32 19.14
CA ALA A 77 35.88 -11.12 18.94
C ALA A 77 36.32 -9.73 19.38
N GLN A 78 35.60 -8.66 18.99
CA GLN A 78 35.88 -7.29 19.45
C GLN A 78 35.70 -7.16 20.98
N ALA A 79 34.67 -7.80 21.53
CA ALA A 79 34.45 -7.79 22.98
C ALA A 79 35.62 -8.44 23.73
N LEU A 80 36.11 -9.59 23.26
CA LEU A 80 37.27 -10.25 23.81
C LEU A 80 38.55 -9.39 23.74
N GLU A 81 38.81 -8.79 22.58
CA GLU A 81 39.98 -7.90 22.38
C GLU A 81 39.95 -6.68 23.29
N ALA A 82 38.75 -6.16 23.59
CA ALA A 82 38.56 -5.01 24.46
C ALA A 82 38.71 -5.32 25.96
N THR A 83 38.53 -6.61 26.38
CA THR A 83 38.56 -7.01 27.78
C THR A 83 40.01 -6.98 28.35
N ARG A 84 40.12 -6.62 29.63
CA ARG A 84 41.38 -6.52 30.39
C ARG A 84 41.11 -6.83 31.85
N ASP A 85 42.20 -7.08 32.61
CA ASP A 85 42.09 -7.13 34.06
C ASP A 85 41.53 -5.80 34.60
N GLY A 86 40.54 -5.89 35.49
CA GLY A 86 39.83 -4.70 36.02
C GLY A 86 38.86 -4.05 35.04
N SER A 87 38.42 -4.74 34.00
CA SER A 87 37.28 -4.37 33.17
C SER A 87 36.02 -5.19 33.51
N LEU A 88 34.87 -4.69 33.12
CA LEU A 88 33.57 -5.39 33.18
C LEU A 88 33.10 -5.68 31.75
N LEU A 89 32.97 -6.96 31.41
CA LEU A 89 32.27 -7.37 30.21
C LEU A 89 30.76 -7.47 30.49
N MET A 90 29.97 -6.64 29.87
CA MET A 90 28.51 -6.72 29.93
C MET A 90 27.98 -7.31 28.63
N VAL A 91 27.34 -8.47 28.70
CA VAL A 91 26.59 -9.07 27.59
C VAL A 91 25.15 -8.61 27.74
N ALA A 92 24.80 -7.54 27.01
CA ALA A 92 23.55 -6.83 27.16
C ALA A 92 22.44 -7.35 26.24
N GLN A 93 22.81 -7.97 25.09
CA GLN A 93 21.86 -8.61 24.19
C GLN A 93 22.33 -10.02 23.89
N THR A 94 21.48 -11.01 24.17
CA THR A 94 21.85 -12.42 24.05
C THR A 94 21.07 -13.20 23.00
N ASP A 95 20.04 -12.60 22.39
CA ASP A 95 19.20 -13.27 21.39
C ASP A 95 19.97 -13.62 20.12
N TYR A 96 20.92 -12.77 19.75
CA TYR A 96 21.75 -12.96 18.54
C TYR A 96 23.06 -13.71 18.81
N THR A 97 23.39 -14.01 20.07
CA THR A 97 24.64 -14.67 20.49
C THR A 97 24.42 -16.07 21.02
N ALA A 98 23.39 -16.75 20.57
CA ALA A 98 23.05 -18.09 21.05
C ALA A 98 23.97 -19.22 20.53
N ASP A 99 24.98 -18.92 19.70
CA ASP A 99 25.93 -19.90 19.25
C ASP A 99 27.03 -20.13 20.31
N PRO A 100 27.13 -21.33 20.90
CA PRO A 100 28.14 -21.63 21.92
C PRO A 100 29.59 -21.50 21.42
N GLU A 101 29.85 -21.68 20.12
CA GLU A 101 31.20 -21.55 19.55
C GLU A 101 31.66 -20.10 19.55
N LEU A 102 30.76 -19.15 19.32
CA LEU A 102 31.05 -17.72 19.39
C LEU A 102 31.24 -17.23 20.84
N LEU A 103 30.56 -17.85 21.80
CA LEU A 103 30.65 -17.51 23.22
C LEU A 103 31.83 -18.14 23.93
N ALA A 104 32.36 -19.25 23.43
CA ALA A 104 33.48 -19.99 24.06
C ALA A 104 34.69 -19.11 24.40
N PRO A 105 35.15 -18.18 23.53
CA PRO A 105 36.25 -17.27 23.85
C PRO A 105 35.94 -16.30 25.00
N LEU A 106 34.68 -15.97 25.23
CA LEU A 106 34.28 -15.05 26.31
C LEU A 106 34.24 -15.73 27.68
N THR A 107 34.23 -17.05 27.74
CA THR A 107 34.23 -17.85 28.99
C THR A 107 35.48 -17.54 29.83
N ASP A 108 36.65 -17.48 29.17
CA ASP A 108 37.96 -17.26 29.81
C ASP A 108 38.42 -15.80 29.68
N ALA A 109 37.56 -14.88 29.22
CA ALA A 109 37.90 -13.47 29.08
C ALA A 109 38.27 -12.84 30.43
N PRO A 110 39.32 -11.99 30.48
CA PRO A 110 39.75 -11.36 31.72
C PRO A 110 38.69 -10.33 32.21
N GLY A 111 38.71 -10.06 33.53
CA GLY A 111 37.78 -9.13 34.17
C GLY A 111 36.47 -9.77 34.63
N ASP A 112 35.56 -8.95 35.16
CA ASP A 112 34.26 -9.37 35.66
C ASP A 112 33.25 -9.52 34.52
N LEU A 113 32.18 -10.31 34.77
CA LEU A 113 31.11 -10.56 33.81
C LEU A 113 29.74 -10.13 34.35
N LEU A 114 29.01 -9.39 33.53
CA LEU A 114 27.62 -9.02 33.77
C LEU A 114 26.76 -9.53 32.63
N LEU A 115 25.86 -10.47 32.92
CA LEU A 115 24.90 -11.00 31.94
C LEU A 115 23.53 -10.38 32.19
N ILE A 116 22.94 -9.80 31.16
CA ILE A 116 21.62 -9.20 31.20
C ILE A 116 20.65 -10.09 30.43
N GLU A 117 19.63 -10.60 31.12
CA GLU A 117 18.54 -11.43 30.56
C GLU A 117 19.07 -12.54 29.61
N PRO A 118 20.03 -13.38 30.09
CA PRO A 118 20.65 -14.35 29.20
C PRO A 118 19.69 -15.44 28.76
N VAL A 119 19.64 -15.71 27.45
CA VAL A 119 18.97 -16.90 26.92
C VAL A 119 19.64 -18.17 27.42
N SER A 120 18.94 -19.30 27.44
CA SER A 120 19.41 -20.54 28.07
C SER A 120 20.79 -20.97 27.58
N LYS A 121 21.06 -20.89 26.29
CA LYS A 121 22.38 -21.28 25.72
C LYS A 121 23.50 -20.34 26.19
N THR A 122 23.28 -19.04 26.19
CA THR A 122 24.27 -18.06 26.68
C THR A 122 24.51 -18.23 28.17
N ARG A 123 23.45 -18.46 28.97
CA ARG A 123 23.58 -18.74 30.40
C ARG A 123 24.38 -20.02 30.65
N GLU A 124 24.13 -21.11 29.92
CA GLU A 124 24.84 -22.39 30.05
C GLU A 124 26.31 -22.26 29.66
N ALA A 125 26.63 -21.45 28.65
CA ALA A 125 28.01 -21.22 28.24
C ALA A 125 28.77 -20.31 29.23
N LEU A 126 28.21 -19.17 29.64
CA LEU A 126 28.92 -18.12 30.40
C LEU A 126 28.67 -18.15 31.90
N ALA A 127 27.61 -18.81 32.36
CA ALA A 127 27.26 -18.95 33.80
C ALA A 127 26.76 -20.39 34.10
N PRO A 128 27.53 -21.43 33.86
CA PRO A 128 27.09 -22.85 33.96
C PRO A 128 26.67 -23.26 35.36
N LYS A 129 27.10 -22.53 36.40
CA LYS A 129 26.73 -22.85 37.79
C LYS A 129 25.31 -22.39 38.17
N LEU A 130 24.60 -21.72 37.22
CA LEU A 130 23.24 -21.22 37.45
C LEU A 130 22.22 -22.03 36.62
N ARG A 131 21.08 -22.28 37.25
CA ARG A 131 19.86 -22.79 36.58
C ARG A 131 18.76 -21.77 36.67
N ARG A 132 17.85 -21.80 35.72
CA ARG A 132 16.65 -20.98 35.77
C ARG A 132 15.72 -21.42 36.91
N ALA A 133 15.18 -20.48 37.62
CA ALA A 133 14.20 -20.67 38.70
C ALA A 133 12.93 -19.87 38.39
N PRO A 134 11.78 -20.22 38.95
CA PRO A 134 10.56 -19.42 38.77
C PRO A 134 10.78 -17.98 39.25
N ALA A 135 10.43 -17.02 38.40
CA ALA A 135 10.42 -15.61 38.78
C ALA A 135 9.35 -15.36 39.86
N SER A 136 9.72 -14.65 40.91
CA SER A 136 8.79 -14.38 42.02
C SER A 136 8.50 -12.91 42.27
N VAL A 137 9.32 -12.01 41.75
CA VAL A 137 9.23 -10.57 42.07
C VAL A 137 9.36 -9.72 40.81
N LEU A 138 8.39 -8.86 40.56
CA LEU A 138 8.41 -7.88 39.47
C LEU A 138 8.90 -6.50 39.95
N THR A 139 8.65 -6.15 41.21
CA THR A 139 9.06 -4.90 41.85
C THR A 139 9.23 -5.17 43.33
N GLY A 140 10.34 -4.75 43.95
CA GLY A 140 10.53 -4.95 45.37
C GLY A 140 11.93 -4.55 45.87
N PRO A 141 12.14 -4.66 47.19
CA PRO A 141 13.43 -4.40 47.83
C PRO A 141 14.45 -5.50 47.46
N PRO A 142 15.76 -5.25 47.66
CA PRO A 142 16.81 -6.18 47.29
C PRO A 142 16.83 -7.47 48.09
N ASP A 143 16.49 -7.40 49.35
CA ASP A 143 16.46 -8.53 50.28
C ASP A 143 17.74 -9.37 50.32
N CYS A 144 18.91 -8.69 50.28
CA CYS A 144 20.24 -9.30 50.23
C CYS A 144 21.31 -8.32 50.69
N ASP A 145 22.58 -8.79 50.89
CA ASP A 145 23.69 -7.98 51.34
C ASP A 145 24.50 -7.33 50.22
N LEU A 146 24.07 -7.44 48.96
CA LEU A 146 24.80 -6.84 47.86
C LEU A 146 24.73 -5.33 47.90
N ARG A 147 25.89 -4.66 47.96
CA ARG A 147 25.99 -3.21 48.08
C ARG A 147 25.27 -2.46 46.99
N GLU A 148 25.43 -2.87 45.71
CA GLU A 148 24.83 -2.24 44.54
C GLU A 148 23.30 -2.31 44.60
N ALA A 149 22.77 -3.44 45.03
CA ALA A 149 21.34 -3.65 45.22
C ALA A 149 20.78 -2.82 46.36
N ASN A 150 21.46 -2.82 47.53
CA ASN A 150 21.05 -2.04 48.68
C ASN A 150 21.08 -0.53 48.46
N GLN A 151 22.04 -0.03 47.68
CA GLN A 151 22.09 1.38 47.24
C GLN A 151 20.97 1.77 46.28
N ALA A 152 20.49 0.81 45.48
CA ALA A 152 19.38 1.02 44.58
C ALA A 152 18.03 0.96 45.30
N GLY A 153 17.93 0.14 46.38
CA GLY A 153 16.67 -0.07 47.10
C GLY A 153 15.64 -0.82 46.26
N THR A 154 14.42 -0.36 46.29
CA THR A 154 13.33 -0.92 45.46
C THR A 154 13.58 -0.65 44.00
N VAL A 155 13.44 -1.67 43.13
CA VAL A 155 13.60 -1.58 41.68
C VAL A 155 12.38 -2.14 40.98
N SER A 156 12.14 -1.70 39.75
CA SER A 156 11.10 -2.20 38.87
C SER A 156 11.74 -2.98 37.71
N LEU A 157 11.80 -4.30 37.84
CA LEU A 157 12.46 -5.17 36.85
C LEU A 157 11.51 -5.64 35.73
N GLY A 158 10.23 -5.30 35.81
CA GLY A 158 9.25 -5.78 34.81
C GLY A 158 9.06 -7.29 34.87
N THR A 159 8.92 -7.93 33.72
CA THR A 159 8.95 -9.40 33.59
C THR A 159 10.38 -9.85 33.72
N THR A 160 10.69 -10.70 34.69
CA THR A 160 12.06 -11.12 34.99
C THR A 160 12.18 -12.63 35.16
N ASP A 161 13.29 -13.17 34.69
CA ASP A 161 13.73 -14.51 35.07
C ASP A 161 14.39 -14.48 36.46
N ALA A 162 14.31 -15.58 37.17
CA ALA A 162 15.07 -15.80 38.38
C ALA A 162 16.07 -16.94 38.17
N TYR A 163 17.14 -16.90 38.97
CA TYR A 163 18.21 -17.91 38.90
C TYR A 163 18.51 -18.47 40.28
N ALA A 164 18.93 -19.72 40.30
CA ALA A 164 19.40 -20.41 41.51
C ALA A 164 20.68 -21.18 41.18
N ALA A 165 21.45 -21.53 42.18
CA ALA A 165 22.61 -22.38 41.99
C ALA A 165 22.21 -23.80 41.50
N VAL A 166 23.04 -24.39 40.65
CA VAL A 166 22.90 -25.81 40.23
C VAL A 166 23.20 -26.73 41.35
N ASP A 167 24.21 -26.40 42.18
CA ASP A 167 24.66 -27.20 43.33
C ASP A 167 24.72 -26.31 44.59
N ASP A 168 24.65 -26.94 45.76
CA ASP A 168 24.72 -26.30 47.07
C ASP A 168 26.10 -25.78 47.45
N LYS A 169 27.14 -26.04 46.63
CA LYS A 169 28.53 -25.63 46.90
C LYS A 169 28.82 -24.24 46.33
N THR A 170 27.98 -23.76 45.43
CA THR A 170 28.13 -22.43 44.83
C THR A 170 27.71 -21.34 45.86
N ASP A 171 28.69 -20.56 46.29
CA ASP A 171 28.41 -19.38 47.12
C ASP A 171 27.69 -18.31 46.27
N LEU A 172 26.34 -18.30 46.32
CA LEU A 172 25.47 -17.48 45.52
C LEU A 172 24.83 -16.40 46.33
N THR A 173 25.15 -15.13 46.08
CA THR A 173 24.37 -14.00 46.55
C THR A 173 23.15 -13.84 45.67
N SER A 174 21.95 -13.80 46.25
CA SER A 174 20.68 -13.71 45.54
C SER A 174 19.88 -12.53 46.05
N CYS A 175 19.49 -11.61 45.16
CA CYS A 175 18.71 -10.41 45.42
C CYS A 175 17.44 -10.39 44.55
N TYR A 176 16.43 -9.61 45.02
CA TYR A 176 15.16 -9.45 44.28
C TYR A 176 14.50 -10.79 43.95
N GLY A 177 14.48 -11.72 44.90
CA GLY A 177 13.90 -13.06 44.68
C GLY A 177 14.64 -13.93 43.68
N GLY A 178 15.94 -13.69 43.42
CA GLY A 178 16.74 -14.40 42.43
C GLY A 178 16.82 -13.75 41.06
N ALA A 179 16.18 -12.60 40.88
CA ALA A 179 16.28 -11.85 39.63
C ALA A 179 17.66 -11.22 39.40
N LEU A 180 18.40 -10.98 40.46
CA LEU A 180 19.82 -10.58 40.44
C LEU A 180 20.61 -11.60 41.27
N VAL A 181 21.55 -12.26 40.66
CA VAL A 181 22.44 -13.20 41.34
C VAL A 181 23.89 -12.93 41.05
N ARG A 182 24.77 -13.22 42.04
CA ARG A 182 26.21 -13.03 41.88
C ARG A 182 26.97 -14.21 42.52
N TYR A 183 28.00 -14.70 41.85
CA TYR A 183 28.90 -15.69 42.39
C TYR A 183 30.32 -15.46 41.86
N ARG A 184 31.30 -16.17 42.42
CA ARG A 184 32.69 -16.14 41.95
C ARG A 184 33.07 -17.46 41.27
N ASP A 185 33.81 -17.32 40.17
CA ASP A 185 34.36 -18.45 39.45
C ASP A 185 35.79 -18.15 38.98
N GLY A 186 36.78 -18.98 39.38
CA GLY A 186 38.17 -18.78 38.98
C GLY A 186 38.76 -17.38 39.28
N GLY A 187 38.27 -16.66 40.28
CA GLY A 187 38.70 -15.31 40.60
C GLY A 187 37.90 -14.21 39.91
N ARG A 188 37.06 -14.53 38.96
CA ARG A 188 36.14 -13.68 38.23
C ARG A 188 34.82 -13.52 38.98
N THR A 189 34.28 -12.33 39.03
CA THR A 189 32.92 -12.12 39.53
C THR A 189 31.92 -12.22 38.38
N ILE A 190 30.94 -13.10 38.52
CA ILE A 190 29.87 -13.28 37.53
C ILE A 190 28.57 -12.80 38.16
N THR A 191 27.96 -11.79 37.54
CA THR A 191 26.68 -11.23 37.94
C THR A 191 25.65 -11.50 36.83
N VAL A 192 24.46 -11.98 37.17
CA VAL A 192 23.40 -12.25 36.21
C VAL A 192 22.13 -11.55 36.65
N VAL A 193 21.51 -10.83 35.75
CA VAL A 193 20.21 -10.14 35.96
C VAL A 193 19.18 -10.69 34.98
N GLY A 194 18.01 -11.05 35.50
CA GLY A 194 16.96 -11.74 34.71
C GLY A 194 16.08 -10.83 33.88
N SER A 195 16.33 -9.54 33.85
CA SER A 195 15.61 -8.58 33.04
C SER A 195 16.53 -7.50 32.53
N ALA A 196 16.28 -7.04 31.33
CA ALA A 196 16.95 -5.88 30.72
C ALA A 196 16.16 -4.57 30.97
N ASP A 197 14.91 -4.66 31.38
CA ASP A 197 14.00 -3.50 31.45
C ASP A 197 14.57 -2.35 32.28
N PHE A 198 15.20 -2.64 33.43
CA PHE A 198 15.73 -1.59 34.32
C PHE A 198 16.82 -0.73 33.69
N MET A 199 17.41 -1.14 32.58
CA MET A 199 18.49 -0.43 31.86
C MET A 199 17.97 0.33 30.63
N THR A 200 16.73 0.13 30.23
CA THR A 200 16.17 0.76 29.01
C THR A 200 15.79 2.22 29.24
N ASN A 201 15.82 3.03 28.17
CA ASN A 201 15.50 4.46 28.23
C ASN A 201 14.12 4.74 28.82
N SER A 202 13.13 3.87 28.59
CA SER A 202 11.74 4.06 29.04
C SER A 202 11.53 3.79 30.53
N THR A 203 12.36 2.96 31.13
CA THR A 203 12.17 2.50 32.53
C THR A 203 13.30 2.88 33.46
N LEU A 204 14.39 3.42 32.93
CA LEU A 204 15.59 3.80 33.72
C LEU A 204 15.25 4.72 34.91
N LEU A 205 14.27 5.60 34.76
CA LEU A 205 13.85 6.54 35.81
C LEU A 205 12.81 6.00 36.77
N ARG A 206 12.40 4.72 36.66
CA ARG A 206 11.47 4.10 37.55
C ARG A 206 12.18 3.61 38.80
N GLU A 207 11.63 3.90 40.00
CA GLU A 207 12.19 3.45 41.27
C GLU A 207 13.72 3.59 41.36
N GLY A 208 14.40 2.57 41.82
CA GLY A 208 15.86 2.52 41.89
C GLY A 208 16.60 2.01 40.65
N ASN A 209 15.90 1.89 39.50
CA ASN A 209 16.46 1.30 38.30
C ASN A 209 17.77 1.96 37.84
N ALA A 210 17.81 3.29 37.77
CA ALA A 210 19.02 4.00 37.38
C ALA A 210 20.19 3.76 38.34
N ALA A 211 19.91 3.71 39.63
CA ALA A 211 20.94 3.43 40.64
C ALA A 211 21.46 2.01 40.51
N LEU A 212 20.60 1.01 40.33
CA LEU A 212 21.02 -0.38 40.10
C LEU A 212 21.83 -0.52 38.83
N ALA A 213 21.33 0.02 37.72
CA ALA A 213 22.00 -0.05 36.42
C ALA A 213 23.40 0.58 36.46
N MET A 214 23.52 1.77 37.06
CA MET A 214 24.79 2.47 37.18
C MET A 214 25.76 1.78 38.15
N ASN A 215 25.26 1.24 39.24
CA ASN A 215 26.10 0.54 40.21
C ASN A 215 26.63 -0.81 39.65
N LEU A 216 25.81 -1.51 38.88
CA LEU A 216 26.22 -2.78 38.25
C LEU A 216 27.15 -2.54 37.05
N ALA A 217 26.75 -1.68 36.11
CA ALA A 217 27.52 -1.42 34.89
C ALA A 217 28.76 -0.54 35.15
N GLY A 218 28.73 0.29 36.18
CA GLY A 218 29.87 1.12 36.61
C GLY A 218 30.73 0.49 37.71
N ALA A 219 30.63 -0.80 37.95
CA ALA A 219 31.41 -1.49 38.98
C ALA A 219 32.92 -1.48 38.72
N GLN A 220 33.34 -1.35 37.48
CA GLN A 220 34.74 -1.24 37.04
C GLN A 220 34.93 0.07 36.24
N PRO A 221 36.15 0.61 36.20
CA PRO A 221 36.44 1.86 35.47
C PRO A 221 36.26 1.73 33.95
N ARG A 222 36.26 0.49 33.42
CA ARG A 222 36.06 0.20 32.00
C ARG A 222 34.96 -0.82 31.85
N LEU A 223 33.97 -0.47 31.01
CA LEU A 223 32.84 -1.30 30.64
C LEU A 223 32.90 -1.66 29.16
N ILE A 224 32.94 -2.93 28.85
CA ILE A 224 32.76 -3.43 27.49
C ILE A 224 31.28 -3.76 27.33
N TRP A 225 30.60 -2.96 26.49
CA TRP A 225 29.16 -3.09 26.23
C TRP A 225 28.97 -3.93 24.97
N TYR A 226 28.73 -5.23 25.15
CA TYR A 226 28.48 -6.15 24.05
C TYR A 226 26.97 -6.32 23.87
N ALA A 227 26.40 -5.69 22.84
CA ALA A 227 24.99 -5.71 22.52
C ALA A 227 24.80 -5.88 21.00
N PRO A 228 25.11 -7.04 20.42
CA PRO A 228 24.95 -7.26 19.00
C PRO A 228 23.50 -7.04 18.59
N GLN A 229 23.29 -6.31 17.52
CA GLN A 229 21.96 -6.01 16.97
C GLN A 229 21.61 -6.93 15.79
N HIS A 230 22.58 -7.76 15.37
CA HIS A 230 22.47 -8.74 14.28
C HIS A 230 23.23 -9.99 14.66
N PRO A 231 22.91 -11.15 14.07
CA PRO A 231 23.70 -12.38 14.27
C PRO A 231 25.18 -12.17 13.91
N ASP A 232 26.09 -12.68 14.73
CA ASP A 232 27.52 -12.65 14.43
C ASP A 232 27.79 -13.39 13.11
N GLY A 233 28.49 -12.74 12.18
CA GLY A 233 28.77 -13.23 10.83
C GLY A 233 28.02 -12.48 9.72
N GLU A 234 26.92 -11.81 10.03
CA GLU A 234 26.28 -10.86 9.12
C GLU A 234 26.88 -9.46 9.38
N SER A 235 28.06 -9.21 8.80
CA SER A 235 28.65 -7.88 8.89
C SER A 235 27.78 -6.89 8.10
N SER A 236 27.52 -5.73 8.67
CA SER A 236 26.87 -4.59 7.99
C SER A 236 27.62 -4.15 6.70
N ALA A 237 28.84 -4.67 6.47
CA ALA A 237 29.62 -4.45 5.25
C ALA A 237 29.13 -5.30 4.05
N ASP A 238 28.47 -6.43 4.30
CA ASP A 238 27.89 -7.30 3.27
C ASP A 238 26.37 -7.09 3.11
N ALA A 239 25.77 -6.20 3.92
CA ALA A 239 24.36 -5.86 3.78
C ALA A 239 24.13 -5.25 2.39
N THR A 240 23.46 -5.99 1.54
CA THR A 240 22.99 -5.48 0.24
C THR A 240 21.90 -4.45 0.45
N LEU A 241 21.73 -3.53 -0.52
CA LEU A 241 20.61 -2.57 -0.46
C LEU A 241 19.24 -3.25 -0.26
N SER A 242 19.13 -4.54 -0.62
CA SER A 242 17.92 -5.35 -0.39
C SER A 242 17.69 -5.68 1.10
N ASP A 243 18.74 -5.83 1.89
CA ASP A 243 18.64 -6.19 3.32
C ASP A 243 18.26 -4.98 4.19
N LEU A 244 18.52 -3.78 3.65
CA LEU A 244 18.06 -2.50 4.24
C LEU A 244 16.57 -2.21 3.94
N VAL A 245 15.94 -3.02 3.08
CA VAL A 245 14.54 -2.85 2.70
C VAL A 245 13.69 -3.75 3.60
N PRO A 246 12.83 -3.21 4.48
CA PRO A 246 11.94 -4.02 5.30
C PRO A 246 11.09 -4.95 4.43
N ASP A 247 10.85 -6.18 4.90
CA ASP A 247 10.05 -7.21 4.19
C ASP A 247 8.69 -6.70 3.72
N GLN A 248 8.12 -5.75 4.46
CA GLN A 248 6.84 -5.10 4.11
C GLN A 248 6.93 -4.31 2.79
N VAL A 249 8.09 -3.78 2.43
CA VAL A 249 8.29 -3.04 1.18
C VAL A 249 8.16 -3.96 -0.03
N GLY A 250 8.63 -5.20 0.08
CA GLY A 250 8.43 -6.23 -0.93
C GLY A 250 6.94 -6.45 -1.24
N TRP A 251 6.10 -6.53 -0.20
CA TRP A 251 4.64 -6.64 -0.34
C TRP A 251 4.00 -5.41 -0.97
N ILE A 252 4.46 -4.20 -0.61
CA ILE A 252 3.97 -2.94 -1.19
C ILE A 252 4.32 -2.87 -2.69
N VAL A 253 5.53 -3.26 -3.06
CA VAL A 253 5.97 -3.31 -4.47
C VAL A 253 5.11 -4.32 -5.26
N TRP A 254 4.87 -5.52 -4.70
CA TRP A 254 3.97 -6.50 -5.31
C TRP A 254 2.54 -5.98 -5.49
N GLN A 255 1.99 -5.31 -4.49
CA GLN A 255 0.67 -4.69 -4.57
C GLN A 255 0.62 -3.57 -5.61
N ALA A 256 1.68 -2.75 -5.71
CA ALA A 256 1.79 -1.71 -6.73
C ALA A 256 1.83 -2.32 -8.14
N TRP A 257 2.61 -3.38 -8.36
CA TRP A 257 2.64 -4.12 -9.63
C TRP A 257 1.28 -4.73 -9.98
N LEU A 258 0.60 -5.34 -8.99
CA LEU A 258 -0.75 -5.87 -9.17
C LEU A 258 -1.74 -4.78 -9.55
N ALA A 259 -1.71 -3.64 -8.86
CA ALA A 259 -2.57 -2.50 -9.15
C ALA A 259 -2.32 -1.94 -10.56
N VAL A 260 -1.06 -1.79 -10.97
CA VAL A 260 -0.69 -1.38 -12.33
C VAL A 260 -1.19 -2.40 -13.37
N GLY A 261 -1.02 -3.69 -13.09
CA GLY A 261 -1.53 -4.77 -13.95
C GLY A 261 -3.05 -4.72 -14.10
N LEU A 262 -3.79 -4.54 -13.01
CA LEU A 262 -5.25 -4.43 -13.02
C LEU A 262 -5.73 -3.17 -13.76
N ILE A 263 -5.06 -2.03 -13.57
CA ILE A 263 -5.36 -0.79 -14.30
C ILE A 263 -5.07 -0.97 -15.80
N ALA A 264 -3.98 -1.62 -16.15
CA ALA A 264 -3.65 -1.94 -17.54
C ALA A 264 -4.70 -2.85 -18.17
N LEU A 265 -5.11 -3.93 -17.47
CA LEU A 265 -6.15 -4.85 -17.92
C LEU A 265 -7.51 -4.15 -18.08
N TRP A 266 -7.86 -3.29 -17.13
CA TRP A 266 -9.08 -2.49 -17.19
C TRP A 266 -9.07 -1.53 -18.37
N LYS A 267 -7.91 -0.94 -18.68
CA LYS A 267 -7.74 -0.02 -19.81
C LYS A 267 -7.71 -0.74 -21.15
N VAL A 268 -7.11 -1.92 -21.24
CA VAL A 268 -7.16 -2.79 -22.44
C VAL A 268 -8.60 -3.16 -22.80
N ARG A 269 -9.42 -3.44 -21.81
CA ARG A 269 -10.86 -3.73 -22.02
C ARG A 269 -11.66 -2.53 -22.58
N ARG A 270 -11.14 -1.32 -22.45
CA ARG A 270 -11.73 -0.07 -22.98
C ARG A 270 -11.09 0.41 -24.27
N MET A 271 -10.08 -0.27 -24.77
CA MET A 271 -9.61 -0.01 -26.12
C MET A 271 -10.62 -0.66 -27.06
N GLY A 272 -11.48 0.16 -27.66
CA GLY A 272 -12.24 -0.24 -28.83
C GLY A 272 -11.31 -0.76 -29.94
N PRO A 273 -11.83 -1.30 -31.02
CA PRO A 273 -11.03 -1.91 -32.08
C PRO A 273 -9.90 -0.96 -32.49
N LEU A 274 -8.69 -1.50 -32.56
CA LEU A 274 -7.43 -0.79 -32.84
C LEU A 274 -7.37 -0.23 -34.28
N VAL A 275 -8.37 -0.57 -35.09
CA VAL A 275 -8.51 -0.09 -36.48
C VAL A 275 -9.85 0.62 -36.54
N THR A 276 -9.86 1.94 -36.60
CA THR A 276 -10.92 2.66 -37.27
C THR A 276 -10.80 2.25 -38.75
N GLU A 277 -11.65 1.32 -39.20
CA GLU A 277 -11.87 1.13 -40.62
C GLU A 277 -12.36 2.49 -41.12
N ASP A 278 -11.50 3.23 -41.79
CA ASP A 278 -11.91 4.28 -42.72
C ASP A 278 -12.71 3.56 -43.82
N LEU A 279 -14.02 3.58 -43.69
CA LEU A 279 -14.92 3.16 -44.73
C LEU A 279 -14.67 4.09 -45.93
N PRO A 280 -13.99 3.64 -47.01
CA PRO A 280 -13.60 4.54 -48.09
C PRO A 280 -14.76 4.84 -49.05
N VAL A 281 -15.99 4.50 -48.67
CA VAL A 281 -17.14 4.68 -49.57
C VAL A 281 -18.13 5.68 -48.94
N VAL A 282 -17.99 6.93 -49.31
CA VAL A 282 -19.10 7.88 -49.27
C VAL A 282 -20.10 7.44 -50.32
N VAL A 283 -21.03 6.54 -49.94
CA VAL A 283 -22.17 6.18 -50.80
C VAL A 283 -22.99 7.46 -50.99
N ARG A 284 -23.05 7.97 -52.23
CA ARG A 284 -23.93 9.11 -52.52
C ARG A 284 -25.35 8.71 -52.14
N ALA A 285 -26.06 9.60 -51.50
CA ALA A 285 -27.44 9.34 -51.06
C ALA A 285 -28.34 8.83 -52.24
N SER A 286 -28.03 9.24 -53.46
CA SER A 286 -28.70 8.80 -54.68
C SER A 286 -28.54 7.27 -54.95
N GLU A 287 -27.38 6.65 -54.65
CA GLU A 287 -27.18 5.21 -54.85
C GLU A 287 -28.00 4.37 -53.88
N THR A 288 -28.17 4.83 -52.67
CA THR A 288 -29.00 4.16 -51.66
C THR A 288 -30.48 4.20 -52.05
N VAL A 289 -30.95 5.31 -52.61
CA VAL A 289 -32.34 5.47 -53.07
C VAL A 289 -32.57 4.58 -54.29
N GLU A 290 -31.63 4.58 -55.26
CA GLU A 290 -31.72 3.76 -56.47
C GLU A 290 -31.70 2.25 -56.13
N GLY A 291 -30.83 1.84 -55.20
CA GLY A 291 -30.76 0.46 -54.74
C GLY A 291 -32.08 -0.03 -54.09
N ARG A 292 -32.70 0.84 -53.28
CA ARG A 292 -34.04 0.55 -52.67
C ARG A 292 -35.12 0.49 -53.77
N GLY A 293 -35.08 1.43 -54.72
CA GLY A 293 -36.03 1.44 -55.82
C GLY A 293 -35.99 0.14 -56.66
N ARG A 294 -34.78 -0.33 -57.00
CA ARG A 294 -34.57 -1.61 -57.71
C ARG A 294 -35.11 -2.80 -56.90
N LEU A 295 -34.92 -2.79 -55.56
CA LEU A 295 -35.40 -3.88 -54.70
C LEU A 295 -36.95 -3.89 -54.62
N TYR A 296 -37.60 -2.76 -54.53
CA TYR A 296 -39.07 -2.65 -54.54
C TYR A 296 -39.62 -3.11 -55.89
N ARG A 297 -39.01 -2.71 -57.00
CA ARG A 297 -39.38 -3.10 -58.34
C ARG A 297 -39.23 -4.63 -58.56
N SER A 298 -38.12 -5.23 -58.11
CA SER A 298 -37.89 -6.67 -58.28
C SER A 298 -38.89 -7.52 -57.51
N ARG A 299 -39.40 -7.03 -56.39
CA ARG A 299 -40.39 -7.71 -55.53
C ARG A 299 -41.84 -7.32 -55.82
N ARG A 300 -42.11 -6.49 -56.83
CA ARG A 300 -43.43 -5.95 -57.13
C ARG A 300 -44.15 -5.35 -55.88
N ALA A 301 -43.39 -4.81 -54.94
CA ALA A 301 -43.87 -4.27 -53.64
C ALA A 301 -44.34 -2.81 -53.80
N ARG A 302 -45.32 -2.56 -54.67
CA ARG A 302 -45.88 -1.20 -54.95
C ARG A 302 -46.58 -0.63 -53.73
N ASP A 303 -47.27 -1.48 -52.98
CA ASP A 303 -47.90 -1.12 -51.71
C ASP A 303 -46.93 -0.50 -50.73
N ARG A 304 -45.82 -1.16 -50.49
CA ARG A 304 -44.77 -0.68 -49.61
C ARG A 304 -44.08 0.61 -50.11
N ALA A 305 -43.90 0.74 -51.43
CA ALA A 305 -43.35 1.92 -52.01
C ALA A 305 -44.30 3.13 -51.86
N ALA A 306 -45.60 2.94 -52.10
CA ALA A 306 -46.62 3.96 -51.92
C ALA A 306 -46.73 4.40 -50.44
N ASP A 307 -46.71 3.47 -49.48
CA ASP A 307 -46.75 3.77 -48.03
C ASP A 307 -45.52 4.54 -47.57
N ALA A 308 -44.34 4.15 -48.10
CA ALA A 308 -43.11 4.85 -47.80
C ALA A 308 -43.11 6.29 -48.32
N LEU A 309 -43.58 6.50 -49.54
CA LEU A 309 -43.73 7.87 -50.16
C LEU A 309 -44.70 8.72 -49.36
N ARG A 310 -45.90 8.20 -49.06
CA ARG A 310 -46.92 8.90 -48.27
C ARG A 310 -46.42 9.27 -46.87
N THR A 311 -45.78 8.29 -46.20
CA THR A 311 -45.23 8.54 -44.85
C THR A 311 -44.18 9.64 -44.89
N ALA A 312 -43.24 9.60 -45.87
CA ALA A 312 -42.21 10.58 -46.00
C ALA A 312 -42.81 11.99 -46.30
N THR A 313 -43.81 12.07 -47.17
CA THR A 313 -44.53 13.32 -47.48
C THR A 313 -45.22 13.89 -46.25
N LEU A 314 -45.96 13.05 -45.52
CA LEU A 314 -46.64 13.48 -44.29
C LEU A 314 -45.63 13.96 -43.20
N GLN A 315 -44.52 13.30 -43.07
CA GLN A 315 -43.45 13.72 -42.13
C GLN A 315 -42.84 15.09 -42.51
N ARG A 316 -42.71 15.40 -43.79
CA ARG A 316 -42.23 16.70 -44.26
C ARG A 316 -43.32 17.79 -44.19
N LEU A 317 -44.58 17.45 -44.41
CA LEU A 317 -45.68 18.41 -44.39
C LEU A 317 -46.12 18.78 -42.97
N SER A 318 -46.22 17.80 -42.04
CA SER A 318 -46.74 18.03 -40.68
C SER A 318 -46.06 19.19 -39.93
N PRO A 319 -44.75 19.34 -39.90
CA PRO A 319 -44.11 20.49 -39.25
C PRO A 319 -44.44 21.83 -39.95
N ARG A 320 -44.52 21.79 -41.28
CA ARG A 320 -44.82 22.99 -42.06
C ARG A 320 -46.27 23.46 -41.89
N LEU A 321 -47.18 22.53 -41.66
CA LEU A 321 -48.59 22.82 -41.40
C LEU A 321 -48.85 23.16 -39.94
N GLY A 322 -47.88 23.03 -39.05
CA GLY A 322 -48.05 23.24 -37.61
C GLY A 322 -48.87 22.14 -36.94
N LEU A 323 -48.94 20.98 -37.54
CA LEU A 323 -49.74 19.85 -37.06
C LEU A 323 -48.85 18.83 -36.32
N GLY A 324 -49.39 18.24 -35.27
CA GLY A 324 -48.71 17.15 -34.54
C GLY A 324 -48.59 15.87 -35.36
N VAL A 325 -47.67 14.96 -35.01
CA VAL A 325 -47.40 13.70 -35.74
C VAL A 325 -48.56 12.75 -35.85
N ASN A 326 -49.61 12.93 -35.00
CA ASN A 326 -50.81 12.10 -34.96
C ASN A 326 -52.09 12.87 -35.39
N ALA A 327 -51.94 13.92 -36.22
CA ALA A 327 -53.08 14.68 -36.70
C ALA A 327 -54.03 13.82 -37.53
N ALA A 328 -55.34 13.99 -37.34
CA ALA A 328 -56.35 13.26 -38.10
C ALA A 328 -56.28 13.58 -39.60
N PRO A 329 -56.51 12.62 -40.51
CA PRO A 329 -56.50 12.85 -41.97
C PRO A 329 -57.32 14.03 -42.42
N THR A 330 -58.47 14.25 -41.82
CA THR A 330 -59.37 15.39 -42.11
C THR A 330 -58.76 16.72 -41.74
N ALA A 331 -58.04 16.79 -40.62
CA ALA A 331 -57.36 18.02 -40.20
C ALA A 331 -56.18 18.34 -41.13
N ILE A 332 -55.44 17.34 -41.60
CA ILE A 332 -54.33 17.56 -42.57
C ILE A 332 -54.90 18.08 -43.88
N ILE A 333 -55.95 17.48 -44.43
CA ILE A 333 -56.55 17.88 -45.68
C ILE A 333 -57.10 19.30 -45.59
N SER A 334 -57.88 19.66 -44.55
CA SER A 334 -58.45 20.97 -44.37
C SER A 334 -57.36 22.07 -44.24
N THR A 335 -56.25 21.75 -43.56
CA THR A 335 -55.12 22.68 -43.40
C THR A 335 -54.34 22.90 -44.70
N ILE A 336 -54.15 21.84 -45.51
CA ILE A 336 -53.51 21.93 -46.83
C ILE A 336 -54.40 22.76 -47.75
N MET A 337 -55.70 22.54 -47.78
CA MET A 337 -56.65 23.32 -48.60
C MET A 337 -56.69 24.81 -48.18
N ALA A 338 -56.67 25.07 -46.89
CA ALA A 338 -56.69 26.44 -46.39
C ALA A 338 -55.43 27.22 -46.76
N ARG A 339 -54.30 26.52 -46.90
CA ARG A 339 -53.00 27.12 -47.27
C ARG A 339 -52.74 27.19 -48.78
N SER A 340 -53.32 26.30 -49.58
CA SER A 340 -53.01 26.22 -51.01
C SER A 340 -53.68 27.29 -51.88
N SER A 341 -54.24 28.33 -51.28
CA SER A 341 -54.80 29.51 -51.97
C SER A 341 -55.73 29.21 -53.17
N GLY A 342 -56.44 28.07 -53.10
CA GLY A 342 -57.42 27.63 -54.14
C GLY A 342 -56.86 26.86 -55.33
N GLN A 343 -55.56 26.50 -55.30
CA GLN A 343 -54.98 25.66 -56.38
C GLN A 343 -55.29 24.15 -56.22
N LEU A 344 -55.53 23.69 -55.01
CA LEU A 344 -55.99 22.34 -54.71
C LEU A 344 -57.48 22.40 -54.37
N THR A 345 -58.34 22.17 -55.36
CA THR A 345 -59.80 22.35 -55.21
C THR A 345 -60.59 21.07 -54.90
N ASP A 346 -59.95 19.93 -55.03
CA ASP A 346 -60.64 18.65 -54.79
C ASP A 346 -60.14 17.96 -53.54
N PRO A 347 -60.93 17.98 -52.45
CA PRO A 347 -60.61 17.32 -51.18
C PRO A 347 -60.44 15.79 -51.33
N GLN A 348 -61.17 15.20 -52.25
CA GLN A 348 -61.22 13.78 -52.46
C GLN A 348 -59.94 13.29 -53.17
N ALA A 349 -59.48 14.03 -54.16
CA ALA A 349 -58.20 13.78 -54.86
C ALA A 349 -57.03 13.88 -53.88
N LEU A 350 -57.04 14.90 -53.01
CA LEU A 350 -56.03 15.05 -51.97
C LEU A 350 -56.04 13.89 -50.96
N HIS A 351 -57.22 13.47 -50.54
CA HIS A 351 -57.39 12.29 -49.65
C HIS A 351 -56.85 11.02 -50.32
N ASN A 352 -57.17 10.77 -51.57
CA ASN A 352 -56.77 9.60 -52.30
C ASN A 352 -55.23 9.56 -52.50
N SER A 353 -54.60 10.68 -52.72
CA SER A 353 -53.15 10.78 -52.82
C SER A 353 -52.44 10.50 -51.50
N LEU A 354 -52.88 11.06 -50.40
CA LEU A 354 -52.25 10.93 -49.07
C LEU A 354 -52.64 9.64 -48.31
N PHE A 355 -53.89 9.20 -48.47
CA PHE A 355 -54.46 8.11 -47.62
C PHE A 355 -55.23 7.05 -48.44
N GLY A 356 -55.21 7.13 -49.77
CA GLY A 356 -55.96 6.22 -50.64
C GLY A 356 -55.36 4.80 -50.72
N PRO A 357 -56.03 3.90 -51.48
CA PRO A 357 -55.57 2.52 -51.66
C PRO A 357 -54.20 2.44 -52.35
N ALA A 358 -53.60 1.25 -52.30
CA ALA A 358 -52.35 1.00 -52.94
C ALA A 358 -52.47 1.03 -54.50
N PRO A 359 -51.49 1.57 -55.23
CA PRO A 359 -51.49 1.61 -56.70
C PRO A 359 -51.44 0.23 -57.33
N GLY A 360 -52.27 0.01 -58.35
CA GLY A 360 -52.39 -1.27 -59.04
C GLY A 360 -51.27 -1.52 -60.07
N THR A 361 -50.77 -0.47 -60.69
CA THR A 361 -49.75 -0.51 -61.73
C THR A 361 -48.51 0.31 -61.37
N ASP A 362 -47.43 0.12 -62.10
CA ASP A 362 -46.22 0.93 -61.91
C ASP A 362 -46.44 2.35 -62.35
N ASP A 363 -47.28 2.58 -63.35
CA ASP A 363 -47.68 3.92 -63.79
C ASP A 363 -48.49 4.66 -62.73
N ASP A 364 -49.41 3.98 -62.06
CA ASP A 364 -50.17 4.56 -60.94
C ASP A 364 -49.24 4.97 -59.78
N LEU A 365 -48.17 4.21 -59.51
CA LEU A 365 -47.21 4.56 -58.51
C LEU A 365 -46.40 5.80 -58.88
N VAL A 366 -46.06 5.98 -60.17
CA VAL A 366 -45.38 7.17 -60.66
C VAL A 366 -46.31 8.37 -60.61
N HIS A 367 -47.57 8.22 -60.96
CA HIS A 367 -48.60 9.26 -60.82
C HIS A 367 -48.81 9.68 -59.35
N LEU A 368 -48.81 8.72 -58.43
CA LEU A 368 -48.87 9.01 -56.99
C LEU A 368 -47.63 9.82 -56.53
N ALA A 369 -46.44 9.43 -56.95
CA ALA A 369 -45.22 10.13 -56.60
C ALA A 369 -45.26 11.63 -57.06
N HIS A 370 -45.68 11.84 -58.31
CA HIS A 370 -45.83 13.22 -58.86
C HIS A 370 -46.91 14.03 -58.12
N ALA A 371 -48.04 13.40 -57.79
CA ALA A 371 -49.09 14.04 -57.04
C ALA A 371 -48.63 14.47 -55.61
N LEU A 372 -47.84 13.62 -54.96
CA LEU A 372 -47.25 13.92 -53.65
C LEU A 372 -46.23 15.07 -53.70
N ASP A 373 -45.37 15.09 -54.74
CA ASP A 373 -44.41 16.15 -54.97
C ASP A 373 -45.10 17.49 -55.29
N ASP A 374 -46.22 17.45 -56.01
CA ASP A 374 -47.01 18.65 -56.31
C ASP A 374 -47.64 19.23 -55.06
N ILE A 375 -48.19 18.41 -54.18
CA ILE A 375 -48.72 18.79 -52.89
C ILE A 375 -47.62 19.42 -52.04
N GLU A 376 -46.44 18.82 -51.95
CA GLU A 376 -45.33 19.40 -51.19
C GLU A 376 -44.85 20.72 -51.71
N ARG A 377 -44.76 20.87 -53.05
CA ARG A 377 -44.36 22.16 -53.69
C ARG A 377 -45.38 23.28 -53.39
N GLN A 378 -46.64 22.96 -53.51
CA GLN A 378 -47.70 23.97 -53.24
C GLN A 378 -47.73 24.46 -51.81
N VAL A 379 -47.56 23.52 -50.84
CA VAL A 379 -47.46 23.90 -49.40
C VAL A 379 -46.12 24.63 -49.11
N ALA A 380 -45.06 24.40 -49.87
CA ALA A 380 -43.79 25.07 -49.68
C ALA A 380 -43.74 26.50 -50.18
N HIS A 381 -44.60 26.88 -51.17
CA HIS A 381 -44.63 28.18 -51.81
C HIS A 381 -45.66 29.15 -51.19
N THR A 382 -46.36 28.71 -50.15
CA THR A 382 -47.35 29.52 -49.40
C THR A 382 -46.83 29.82 -48.01
#